data_a782426a0af134df766f71efdbc9ccee
#
_entry.id   a782426a0af134df766f71efdbc9ccee
#
_cell.length_a   1.000
_cell.length_b   1.000
_cell.length_c   1.000
_cell.angle_alpha   90.00
_cell.angle_beta   90.00
_cell.angle_gamma   90.00
#
_symmetry.space_group_name_H-M   'P 1'
#
loop_
_entity.id
_entity.type
_entity.pdbx_description
1 polymer ?
#
loop_
_entity_poly.entity_id
_entity_poly.type
_entity_poly.pdbx_seq_one_letter_code
_entity_poly.pdbx_strand_id
1 'polypeptide(L)'
;KAQRLMKQAEKFGRPILTLINTAGAFCSPESEENGIGEAIASSLLLMSELTVPTIAIILGEGGSGGAIALALADQVWMLENAIYSILSPEGFASILWKDAKQAGKAADMMKLTATELLDLKVIDRIVPETYNSKPVENDVLLERLSHLIKREFKKLGQKTAQERLAQRQDRFKQF
;
A
#
# COMPACT_ATOMS: atom_id res chain seq x y z
N LYS A 1 10.75 0.19 -14.19
CA LYS A 1 11.92 0.09 -13.30
C LYS A 1 11.62 -0.76 -12.06
N ALA A 2 10.53 -0.51 -11.32
CA ALA A 2 10.16 -1.26 -10.11
C ALA A 2 10.07 -2.76 -10.37
N GLN A 3 9.32 -3.21 -11.37
CA GLN A 3 9.18 -4.63 -11.74
C GLN A 3 10.53 -5.31 -11.99
N ARG A 4 11.47 -4.64 -12.66
CA ARG A 4 12.81 -5.19 -12.89
C ARG A 4 13.55 -5.41 -11.57
N LEU A 5 13.46 -4.48 -10.63
CA LEU A 5 14.08 -4.62 -9.30
C LEU A 5 13.41 -5.73 -8.48
N MET A 6 12.08 -5.86 -8.55
CA MET A 6 11.35 -6.93 -7.87
C MET A 6 11.75 -8.32 -8.39
N LYS A 7 11.78 -8.50 -9.72
CA LYS A 7 12.26 -9.75 -10.35
C LYS A 7 13.71 -10.06 -9.98
N GLN A 8 14.55 -9.04 -9.87
CA GLN A 8 15.94 -9.19 -9.47
C GLN A 8 16.06 -9.59 -7.98
N ALA A 9 15.27 -8.96 -7.11
CA ALA A 9 15.21 -9.29 -5.69
C ALA A 9 14.76 -10.75 -5.50
N GLU A 10 13.71 -11.17 -6.18
CA GLU A 10 13.22 -12.56 -6.16
C GLU A 10 14.30 -13.55 -6.61
N LYS A 11 14.95 -13.28 -7.75
CA LYS A 11 16.05 -14.13 -8.26
C LYS A 11 17.16 -14.35 -7.21
N PHE A 12 17.44 -13.36 -6.38
CA PHE A 12 18.47 -13.43 -5.34
C PHE A 12 17.92 -13.76 -3.94
N GLY A 13 16.64 -14.15 -3.82
CA GLY A 13 16.00 -14.48 -2.54
C GLY A 13 15.94 -13.32 -1.56
N ARG A 14 15.92 -12.08 -2.04
CA ARG A 14 15.91 -10.87 -1.21
C ARG A 14 14.48 -10.42 -0.92
N PRO A 15 14.15 -10.06 0.32
CA PRO A 15 12.84 -9.49 0.65
C PRO A 15 12.64 -8.14 -0.05
N ILE A 16 11.38 -7.79 -0.30
CA ILE A 16 10.99 -6.57 -1.00
C ILE A 16 10.21 -5.66 -0.05
N LEU A 17 10.65 -4.41 0.04
CA LEU A 17 9.95 -3.33 0.72
C LEU A 17 9.48 -2.33 -0.34
N THR A 18 8.17 -2.06 -0.38
CA THR A 18 7.60 -0.96 -1.16
C THR A 18 7.19 0.18 -0.25
N LEU A 19 7.62 1.39 -0.59
CA LEU A 19 7.24 2.62 0.10
C LEU A 19 6.31 3.42 -0.81
N ILE A 20 5.09 3.68 -0.34
CA ILE A 20 4.01 4.24 -1.13
C ILE A 20 3.70 5.64 -0.61
N ASN A 21 3.85 6.62 -1.49
CA ASN A 21 3.40 7.99 -1.28
C ASN A 21 3.04 8.59 -2.64
N THR A 22 1.79 8.41 -3.05
CA THR A 22 1.28 8.85 -4.36
C THR A 22 -0.20 9.14 -4.29
N ALA A 23 -0.63 10.23 -4.89
CA ALA A 23 -2.05 10.54 -5.09
C ALA A 23 -2.75 9.59 -6.09
N GLY A 24 -1.97 8.81 -6.84
CA GLY A 24 -2.43 7.84 -7.83
C GLY A 24 -1.56 7.81 -9.07
N ALA A 25 -1.93 6.97 -10.03
CA ALA A 25 -1.32 7.00 -11.35
C ALA A 25 -1.73 8.28 -12.07
N PHE A 26 -0.78 8.92 -12.74
CA PHE A 26 -1.05 10.19 -13.43
C PHE A 26 -1.99 9.97 -14.62
N CYS A 27 -3.16 10.62 -14.57
CA CYS A 27 -4.20 10.50 -15.58
C CYS A 27 -4.02 11.58 -16.64
N SER A 28 -3.37 11.23 -17.75
CA SER A 28 -3.23 12.11 -18.92
C SER A 28 -3.19 11.28 -20.20
N PRO A 29 -3.52 11.88 -21.38
CA PRO A 29 -3.39 11.20 -22.67
C PRO A 29 -1.99 10.63 -22.87
N GLU A 30 -0.94 11.38 -22.54
CA GLU A 30 0.45 10.93 -22.65
C GLU A 30 0.74 9.71 -21.75
N SER A 31 0.19 9.65 -20.53
CA SER A 31 0.33 8.49 -19.65
C SER A 31 -0.33 7.24 -20.22
N GLU A 32 -1.50 7.39 -20.85
CA GLU A 32 -2.21 6.30 -21.52
C GLU A 32 -1.41 5.81 -22.74
N GLU A 33 -0.90 6.71 -23.56
CA GLU A 33 -0.04 6.38 -24.71
C GLU A 33 1.24 5.67 -24.28
N ASN A 34 1.79 6.02 -23.12
CA ASN A 34 2.96 5.37 -22.52
C ASN A 34 2.63 4.08 -21.74
N GLY A 35 1.36 3.62 -21.75
CA GLY A 35 0.94 2.34 -21.21
C GLY A 35 0.84 2.29 -19.68
N ILE A 36 0.33 3.36 -19.04
CA ILE A 36 0.15 3.40 -17.57
C ILE A 36 -0.74 2.26 -17.06
N GLY A 37 -1.82 1.95 -17.78
CA GLY A 37 -2.72 0.85 -17.44
C GLY A 37 -2.02 -0.51 -17.44
N GLU A 38 -1.24 -0.79 -18.48
CA GLU A 38 -0.41 -2.00 -18.56
C GLU A 38 0.64 -2.05 -17.44
N ALA A 39 1.28 -0.91 -17.12
CA ALA A 39 2.25 -0.84 -16.04
C ALA A 39 1.64 -1.17 -14.68
N ILE A 40 0.40 -0.75 -14.41
CA ILE A 40 -0.35 -1.09 -13.21
C ILE A 40 -0.70 -2.58 -13.21
N ALA A 41 -1.32 -3.08 -14.27
CA ALA A 41 -1.77 -4.47 -14.38
C ALA A 41 -0.61 -5.46 -14.25
N SER A 42 0.47 -5.24 -14.98
CA SER A 42 1.66 -6.10 -14.92
C SER A 42 2.39 -6.02 -13.57
N SER A 43 2.32 -4.88 -12.86
CA SER A 43 2.86 -4.76 -11.51
C SER A 43 2.03 -5.55 -10.49
N LEU A 44 0.69 -5.50 -10.59
CA LEU A 44 -0.22 -6.29 -9.77
C LEU A 44 0.03 -7.80 -9.97
N LEU A 45 0.11 -8.24 -11.23
CA LEU A 45 0.40 -9.63 -11.56
C LEU A 45 1.72 -10.07 -10.93
N LEU A 46 2.79 -9.30 -11.17
CA LEU A 46 4.09 -9.61 -10.59
C LEU A 46 4.05 -9.68 -9.07
N MET A 47 3.47 -8.67 -8.39
CA MET A 47 3.36 -8.64 -6.93
C MET A 47 2.57 -9.84 -6.38
N SER A 48 1.55 -10.33 -7.11
CA SER A 48 0.76 -11.48 -6.70
C SER A 48 1.56 -12.80 -6.74
N GLU A 49 2.56 -12.89 -7.60
CA GLU A 49 3.36 -14.09 -7.86
C GLU A 49 4.68 -14.14 -7.08
N LEU A 50 5.13 -13.01 -6.50
CA LEU A 50 6.41 -12.95 -5.77
C LEU A 50 6.47 -13.97 -4.65
N THR A 51 7.51 -14.79 -4.67
CA THR A 51 7.76 -15.87 -3.69
C THR A 51 8.58 -15.42 -2.48
N VAL A 52 9.28 -14.29 -2.57
CA VAL A 52 10.04 -13.69 -1.47
C VAL A 52 9.14 -12.88 -0.53
N PRO A 53 9.53 -12.67 0.74
CA PRO A 53 8.79 -11.83 1.67
C PRO A 53 8.59 -10.42 1.15
N THR A 54 7.36 -9.90 1.25
CA THR A 54 7.00 -8.56 0.77
C THR A 54 6.30 -7.75 1.86
N ILE A 55 6.69 -6.49 2.04
CA ILE A 55 6.04 -5.51 2.92
C ILE A 55 5.77 -4.25 2.12
N ALA A 56 4.55 -3.74 2.16
CA ALA A 56 4.18 -2.44 1.62
C ALA A 56 3.89 -1.46 2.77
N ILE A 57 4.38 -0.23 2.68
CA ILE A 57 4.13 0.80 3.69
C ILE A 57 3.63 2.07 3.01
N ILE A 58 2.43 2.50 3.38
CA ILE A 58 1.85 3.75 2.94
C ILE A 58 2.33 4.86 3.90
N LEU A 59 3.10 5.80 3.35
CA LEU A 59 3.78 6.85 4.13
C LEU A 59 2.95 8.14 4.27
N GLY A 60 2.12 8.44 3.29
CA GLY A 60 1.27 9.63 3.26
C GLY A 60 0.02 9.33 2.45
N GLU A 61 0.08 9.47 1.15
CA GLU A 61 -1.04 9.16 0.27
C GLU A 61 -0.84 7.81 -0.42
N GLY A 62 -1.85 6.94 -0.30
CA GLY A 62 -1.97 5.70 -1.07
C GLY A 62 -3.15 5.80 -2.04
N GLY A 63 -2.93 6.41 -3.21
CA GLY A 63 -4.01 6.68 -4.16
C GLY A 63 -4.14 5.62 -5.26
N SER A 64 -5.37 5.09 -5.42
CA SER A 64 -5.85 4.39 -6.61
C SER A 64 -4.91 3.29 -7.14
N GLY A 65 -4.88 3.10 -8.45
CA GLY A 65 -4.06 2.09 -9.13
C GLY A 65 -2.56 2.22 -8.89
N GLY A 66 -2.05 3.44 -8.69
CA GLY A 66 -0.65 3.68 -8.39
C GLY A 66 -0.22 3.08 -7.05
N ALA A 67 -1.08 3.17 -6.04
CA ALA A 67 -0.81 2.57 -4.73
C ALA A 67 -1.04 1.06 -4.75
N ILE A 68 -2.15 0.58 -5.31
CA ILE A 68 -2.51 -0.84 -5.35
C ILE A 68 -1.44 -1.65 -6.09
N ALA A 69 -0.88 -1.11 -7.18
CA ALA A 69 0.19 -1.75 -7.95
C ALA A 69 1.44 -2.14 -7.11
N LEU A 70 1.61 -1.53 -5.93
CA LEU A 70 2.73 -1.75 -5.03
C LEU A 70 2.30 -2.29 -3.66
N ALA A 71 0.99 -2.31 -3.35
CA ALA A 71 0.45 -2.68 -2.04
C ALA A 71 0.01 -4.15 -1.95
N LEU A 72 0.05 -4.92 -3.04
CA LEU A 72 -0.32 -6.33 -3.04
C LEU A 72 0.82 -7.18 -2.43
N ALA A 73 1.01 -7.03 -1.12
CA ALA A 73 2.12 -7.58 -0.36
C ALA A 73 1.66 -8.57 0.74
N ASP A 74 2.61 -9.30 1.36
CA ASP A 74 2.32 -10.19 2.50
C ASP A 74 1.87 -9.39 3.73
N GLN A 75 2.37 -8.15 3.86
CA GLN A 75 1.98 -7.20 4.90
C GLN A 75 1.80 -5.82 4.29
N VAL A 76 0.72 -5.15 4.65
CA VAL A 76 0.46 -3.75 4.29
C VAL A 76 0.36 -2.92 5.56
N TRP A 77 1.25 -1.95 5.71
CA TRP A 77 1.30 -1.05 6.85
C TRP A 77 0.98 0.38 6.43
N MET A 78 0.52 1.18 7.36
CA MET A 78 0.32 2.62 7.14
C MET A 78 0.94 3.42 8.28
N LEU A 79 1.49 4.59 7.98
CA LEU A 79 1.73 5.59 9.01
C LEU A 79 0.38 6.09 9.57
N GLU A 80 0.39 6.53 10.81
CA GLU A 80 -0.81 6.89 11.58
C GLU A 80 -1.69 7.93 10.87
N ASN A 81 -1.05 8.92 10.22
CA ASN A 81 -1.73 10.02 9.54
C ASN A 81 -1.85 9.83 8.01
N ALA A 82 -1.47 8.67 7.50
CA ALA A 82 -1.59 8.35 6.09
C ALA A 82 -3.06 8.07 5.70
N ILE A 83 -3.36 8.22 4.41
CA ILE A 83 -4.65 7.83 3.83
C ILE A 83 -4.42 6.79 2.72
N TYR A 84 -5.39 5.89 2.54
CA TYR A 84 -5.35 4.91 1.46
C TYR A 84 -6.76 4.76 0.87
N SER A 85 -6.91 5.03 -0.43
CA SER A 85 -8.21 5.02 -1.10
C SER A 85 -8.10 4.69 -2.59
N ILE A 86 -9.22 4.25 -3.16
CA ILE A 86 -9.31 3.92 -4.60
C ILE A 86 -9.43 5.17 -5.49
N LEU A 87 -9.92 6.29 -4.95
CA LEU A 87 -10.07 7.57 -5.64
C LEU A 87 -10.14 8.71 -4.61
N SER A 88 -10.05 9.96 -5.09
CA SER A 88 -10.18 11.11 -4.19
C SER A 88 -11.63 11.30 -3.71
N PRO A 89 -11.86 11.95 -2.55
CA PRO A 89 -13.20 12.29 -2.08
C PRO A 89 -14.01 13.12 -3.10
N GLU A 90 -13.35 14.03 -3.83
CA GLU A 90 -13.97 14.81 -4.91
C GLU A 90 -14.43 13.92 -6.05
N GLY A 91 -13.60 12.94 -6.45
CA GLY A 91 -13.94 11.96 -7.46
C GLY A 91 -15.12 11.09 -7.03
N PHE A 92 -15.11 10.60 -5.80
CA PHE A 92 -16.19 9.82 -5.21
C PHE A 92 -17.51 10.62 -5.21
N ALA A 93 -17.50 11.86 -4.72
CA ALA A 93 -18.65 12.75 -4.69
C ALA A 93 -19.18 13.04 -6.10
N SER A 94 -18.31 13.27 -7.05
CA SER A 94 -18.68 13.50 -8.46
C SER A 94 -19.35 12.30 -9.10
N ILE A 95 -18.89 11.09 -8.79
CA ILE A 95 -19.48 9.85 -9.32
C ILE A 95 -20.87 9.61 -8.72
N LEU A 96 -21.00 9.67 -7.39
CA LEU A 96 -22.25 9.33 -6.69
C LEU A 96 -23.30 10.43 -6.75
N TRP A 97 -22.88 11.68 -6.55
CA TRP A 97 -23.83 12.79 -6.37
C TRP A 97 -23.76 13.84 -7.48
N LYS A 98 -22.86 13.67 -8.46
CA LYS A 98 -22.61 14.64 -9.54
C LYS A 98 -22.18 16.02 -9.04
N ASP A 99 -21.62 16.07 -7.83
CA ASP A 99 -21.23 17.31 -7.14
C ASP A 99 -19.94 17.11 -6.31
N ALA A 100 -18.82 17.55 -6.85
CA ALA A 100 -17.51 17.47 -6.19
C ALA A 100 -17.44 18.28 -4.87
N LYS A 101 -18.33 19.27 -4.67
CA LYS A 101 -18.36 20.08 -3.44
C LYS A 101 -18.75 19.26 -2.20
N GLN A 102 -19.31 18.07 -2.39
CA GLN A 102 -19.64 17.16 -1.29
C GLN A 102 -18.46 16.27 -0.87
N ALA A 103 -17.21 16.62 -1.22
CA ALA A 103 -16.01 15.88 -0.90
C ALA A 103 -15.84 15.57 0.61
N GLY A 104 -16.21 16.52 1.50
CA GLY A 104 -16.17 16.27 2.95
C GLY A 104 -17.06 15.10 3.37
N LYS A 105 -18.32 15.07 2.90
CA LYS A 105 -19.23 13.96 3.14
C LYS A 105 -18.71 12.64 2.53
N ALA A 106 -18.09 12.74 1.36
CA ALA A 106 -17.48 11.59 0.70
C ALA A 106 -16.32 11.02 1.54
N ALA A 107 -15.43 11.86 2.06
CA ALA A 107 -14.33 11.46 2.90
C ALA A 107 -14.79 10.69 4.15
N ASP A 108 -15.82 11.17 4.82
CA ASP A 108 -16.42 10.50 6.00
C ASP A 108 -16.97 9.10 5.68
N MET A 109 -17.46 8.91 4.45
CA MET A 109 -18.05 7.63 4.01
C MET A 109 -17.01 6.63 3.50
N MET A 110 -15.90 7.10 2.95
CA MET A 110 -14.95 6.27 2.21
C MET A 110 -14.05 5.40 3.10
N LYS A 111 -13.97 5.69 4.39
CA LYS A 111 -13.12 4.92 5.31
C LYS A 111 -11.66 4.84 4.83
N LEU A 112 -10.97 5.99 4.79
CA LEU A 112 -9.61 6.08 4.24
C LEU A 112 -8.51 6.16 5.28
N THR A 113 -8.85 6.31 6.56
CA THR A 113 -7.86 6.48 7.63
C THR A 113 -7.22 5.15 8.05
N ALA A 114 -6.02 5.21 8.61
CA ALA A 114 -5.30 4.02 9.05
C ALA A 114 -6.10 3.19 10.06
N THR A 115 -6.80 3.83 11.00
CA THR A 115 -7.62 3.14 12.01
C THR A 115 -8.79 2.40 11.36
N GLU A 116 -9.54 3.06 10.49
CA GLU A 116 -10.67 2.45 9.79
C GLU A 116 -10.24 1.27 8.91
N LEU A 117 -9.12 1.43 8.20
CA LEU A 117 -8.60 0.38 7.31
C LEU A 117 -8.00 -0.81 8.07
N LEU A 118 -7.48 -0.59 9.28
CA LEU A 118 -7.07 -1.67 10.16
C LEU A 118 -8.28 -2.47 10.66
N ASP A 119 -9.35 -1.79 11.07
CA ASP A 119 -10.61 -2.42 11.51
C ASP A 119 -11.25 -3.24 10.39
N LEU A 120 -11.19 -2.73 9.16
CA LEU A 120 -11.63 -3.43 7.94
C LEU A 120 -10.66 -4.52 7.46
N LYS A 121 -9.51 -4.70 8.12
CA LYS A 121 -8.44 -5.66 7.75
C LYS A 121 -7.80 -5.39 6.37
N VAL A 122 -7.98 -4.21 5.82
CA VAL A 122 -7.31 -3.78 4.57
C VAL A 122 -5.81 -3.61 4.80
N ILE A 123 -5.42 -3.15 5.98
CA ILE A 123 -4.02 -3.08 6.41
C ILE A 123 -3.77 -3.96 7.63
N ASP A 124 -2.50 -4.30 7.88
CA ASP A 124 -2.09 -5.18 8.98
C ASP A 124 -1.55 -4.43 10.18
N ARG A 125 -1.09 -3.20 9.98
CA ARG A 125 -0.43 -2.44 11.03
C ARG A 125 -0.50 -0.94 10.79
N ILE A 126 -0.74 -0.21 11.88
CA ILE A 126 -0.49 1.23 11.98
C ILE A 126 0.91 1.44 12.58
N VAL A 127 1.69 2.31 11.98
CA VAL A 127 2.97 2.79 12.50
C VAL A 127 2.72 4.15 13.16
N PRO A 128 2.78 4.25 14.50
CA PRO A 128 2.48 5.49 15.19
C PRO A 128 3.49 6.60 14.87
N GLU A 129 2.98 7.78 14.58
CA GLU A 129 3.74 9.02 14.37
C GLU A 129 3.68 9.92 15.59
N THR A 130 2.88 9.55 16.61
CA THR A 130 2.73 10.25 17.87
C THR A 130 3.13 9.37 19.04
N TYR A 131 3.66 9.98 20.10
CA TYR A 131 3.91 9.34 21.38
C TYR A 131 3.60 10.32 22.53
N ASN A 132 2.75 9.93 23.47
CA ASN A 132 2.24 10.81 24.54
C ASN A 132 1.70 12.13 23.98
N SER A 133 0.90 12.06 22.92
CA SER A 133 0.29 13.21 22.21
C SER A 133 1.29 14.20 21.61
N LYS A 134 2.54 13.80 21.39
CA LYS A 134 3.56 14.60 20.73
C LYS A 134 4.05 13.90 19.48
N PRO A 135 4.32 14.64 18.39
CA PRO A 135 4.95 14.07 17.20
C PRO A 135 6.28 13.39 17.55
N VAL A 136 6.53 12.24 16.93
CA VAL A 136 7.80 11.53 17.05
C VAL A 136 8.80 12.16 16.07
N GLU A 137 10.01 12.43 16.54
CA GLU A 137 11.11 12.91 15.69
C GLU A 137 11.38 11.89 14.57
N ASN A 138 11.67 12.39 13.35
CA ASN A 138 11.83 11.56 12.16
C ASN A 138 12.88 10.46 12.33
N ASP A 139 14.03 10.77 12.94
CA ASP A 139 15.10 9.78 13.14
C ASP A 139 14.64 8.64 14.06
N VAL A 140 13.88 8.97 15.12
CA VAL A 140 13.30 7.97 16.04
C VAL A 140 12.25 7.12 15.32
N LEU A 141 11.42 7.74 14.49
CA LEU A 141 10.42 7.03 13.68
C LEU A 141 11.10 6.07 12.70
N LEU A 142 12.12 6.51 11.98
CA LEU A 142 12.88 5.70 11.04
C LEU A 142 13.59 4.52 11.70
N GLU A 143 14.18 4.74 12.87
CA GLU A 143 14.82 3.68 13.65
C GLU A 143 13.79 2.62 14.08
N ARG A 144 12.67 3.03 14.65
CA ARG A 144 11.56 2.14 15.04
C ARG A 144 11.04 1.36 13.84
N LEU A 145 10.79 2.04 12.72
CA LEU A 145 10.32 1.42 11.49
C LEU A 145 11.32 0.38 10.96
N SER A 146 12.62 0.71 10.97
CA SER A 146 13.69 -0.23 10.58
C SER A 146 13.68 -1.51 11.42
N HIS A 147 13.51 -1.38 12.75
CA HIS A 147 13.42 -2.53 13.65
C HIS A 147 12.17 -3.37 13.39
N LEU A 148 11.01 -2.72 13.17
CA LEU A 148 9.76 -3.41 12.85
C LEU A 148 9.87 -4.19 11.54
N ILE A 149 10.39 -3.57 10.48
CA ILE A 149 10.59 -4.18 9.16
C ILE A 149 11.50 -5.40 9.26
N LYS A 150 12.66 -5.27 9.90
CA LYS A 150 13.62 -6.38 10.07
C LYS A 150 12.98 -7.57 10.81
N ARG A 151 12.23 -7.28 11.88
CA ARG A 151 11.52 -8.31 12.65
C ARG A 151 10.47 -9.02 11.81
N GLU A 152 9.68 -8.28 11.04
CA GLU A 152 8.62 -8.87 10.22
C GLU A 152 9.19 -9.65 9.04
N PHE A 153 10.23 -9.16 8.36
CA PHE A 153 10.90 -9.93 7.33
C PHE A 153 11.49 -11.24 7.87
N LYS A 154 12.05 -11.23 9.08
CA LYS A 154 12.53 -12.46 9.74
C LYS A 154 11.39 -13.45 9.97
N LYS A 155 10.22 -12.98 10.43
CA LYS A 155 9.02 -13.79 10.65
C LYS A 155 8.47 -14.36 9.33
N LEU A 156 8.33 -13.52 8.30
CA LEU A 156 7.88 -13.94 6.96
C LEU A 156 8.86 -14.93 6.33
N GLY A 157 10.15 -14.76 6.56
CA GLY A 157 11.20 -15.67 6.07
C GLY A 157 11.18 -17.07 6.69
N GLN A 158 10.48 -17.28 7.81
CA GLN A 158 10.27 -18.59 8.43
C GLN A 158 9.19 -19.41 7.72
N LYS A 159 8.34 -18.77 6.92
CA LYS A 159 7.29 -19.41 6.13
C LYS A 159 7.85 -19.87 4.78
N THR A 160 7.32 -20.95 4.25
CA THR A 160 7.61 -21.37 2.87
C THR A 160 7.04 -20.37 1.86
N ALA A 161 7.54 -20.40 0.63
CA ALA A 161 6.99 -19.58 -0.45
C ALA A 161 5.50 -19.87 -0.69
N GLN A 162 5.11 -21.16 -0.65
CA GLN A 162 3.73 -21.58 -0.85
C GLN A 162 2.79 -21.05 0.24
N GLU A 163 3.21 -21.10 1.51
CA GLU A 163 2.43 -20.56 2.63
C GLU A 163 2.24 -19.04 2.49
N ARG A 164 3.27 -18.30 2.09
CA ARG A 164 3.14 -16.85 1.86
C ARG A 164 2.20 -16.53 0.72
N LEU A 165 2.34 -17.20 -0.42
CA LEU A 165 1.44 -17.02 -1.57
C LEU A 165 0.00 -17.33 -1.22
N ALA A 166 -0.27 -18.45 -0.55
CA ALA A 166 -1.62 -18.83 -0.14
C ALA A 166 -2.22 -17.78 0.81
N GLN A 167 -1.48 -17.34 1.84
CA GLN A 167 -1.95 -16.32 2.79
C GLN A 167 -2.22 -14.99 2.12
N ARG A 168 -1.36 -14.56 1.16
CA ARG A 168 -1.56 -13.35 0.38
C ARG A 168 -2.82 -13.44 -0.46
N GLN A 169 -3.03 -14.54 -1.18
CA GLN A 169 -4.24 -14.78 -1.96
C GLN A 169 -5.51 -14.79 -1.10
N ASP A 170 -5.48 -15.50 0.02
CA ASP A 170 -6.62 -15.61 0.92
C ASP A 170 -6.98 -14.26 1.53
N ARG A 171 -5.97 -13.43 1.86
CA ARG A 171 -6.19 -12.06 2.33
C ARG A 171 -6.99 -11.23 1.34
N PHE A 172 -6.60 -11.20 0.07
CA PHE A 172 -7.24 -10.37 -0.94
C PHE A 172 -8.56 -10.96 -1.47
N LYS A 173 -8.90 -12.20 -1.13
CA LYS A 173 -10.21 -12.80 -1.40
C LYS A 173 -11.27 -12.45 -0.33
N GLN A 174 -10.89 -11.78 0.73
CA GLN A 174 -11.82 -11.42 1.82
C GLN A 174 -12.63 -10.15 1.53
N PHE A 175 -12.31 -9.45 0.44
CA PHE A 175 -12.94 -8.18 0.06
C PHE A 175 -13.89 -8.33 -1.11
#